data_6aadf69ee7cdd887b2b88ea09e280e35
#
_entry.id   6aadf69ee7cdd887b2b88ea09e280e35
#
_cell.length_a   1.000
_cell.length_b   1.000
_cell.length_c   1.000
_cell.angle_alpha   90.00
_cell.angle_beta   90.00
_cell.angle_gamma   90.00
#
_symmetry.space_group_name_H-M   'P 1'
#
loop_
_entity.id
_entity.type
_entity.pdbx_description
1 polymer ?
#
loop_
_entity_poly.entity_id
_entity_poly.type
_entity_poly.pdbx_seq_one_letter_code
_entity_poly.pdbx_strand_id
1 'polypeptide(L)'
;MKTALPVTRRADFSEWYQQVIKAASLAENAEVRGCMNIKPWGYAIWENIQRRFDKQLKATGHKNAYFPMLIPLRFFQQEAQHVDGFAKECAVVTHHRLALQDGRLVPDPDSRLEEPFVIRPTSETIIADAFARWIQSPKDLPLLINQWCNVMRWEMRPRLFLRTSEFLWQEGHTAHAERKEAEEEARLILRMYCDFATEVLCMPVVVGAKSPGERFPGAVETWSIEAMMQDGKALQAGTSHFLGQNFSRAYNIKYTNSSGEHFVWTTSWGISTRLIGGVIMSHSDDNGLVLPPAIAPVHLRVLLLTDDHEEAKSFRAFVDESLLSANGELQVCGEALRTEYAMVGRRPGDAFWDAVRQGVPAIAQVGHREVRSGAISLTLRTDSDLQRRSVAQSAFKTTIGADLERMQSDLLQRARAFRDARMVRPKTVYELTQAFVESEISPFALCPMDMSMEFDDAVQSVLKLNKLSIRCLPEGELGLLQRGERCLFTGREANRVAMIGKSY
;
A
#
# COMPACT_ATOMS: atom_id res chain seq x y z
N MET A 1 16.17 -12.24 25.03
CA MET A 1 16.35 -10.77 24.91
C MET A 1 15.05 -10.07 25.31
N LYS A 2 15.11 -8.97 26.07
CA LYS A 2 13.92 -8.12 26.29
C LYS A 2 13.63 -7.39 24.97
N THR A 3 12.46 -7.65 24.38
CA THR A 3 11.95 -6.91 23.22
C THR A 3 11.29 -5.61 23.68
N ALA A 4 11.25 -4.58 22.82
CA ALA A 4 10.61 -3.30 23.15
C ALA A 4 9.06 -3.39 23.07
N LEU A 5 8.53 -4.41 22.38
CA LEU A 5 7.11 -4.69 22.30
C LEU A 5 6.70 -5.80 23.28
N PRO A 6 5.47 -5.75 23.81
CA PRO A 6 4.97 -6.75 24.79
C PRO A 6 4.69 -8.11 24.17
N VAL A 7 4.52 -8.18 22.84
CA VAL A 7 4.22 -9.41 22.08
C VAL A 7 5.18 -9.52 20.92
N THR A 8 5.70 -10.74 20.68
CA THR A 8 6.58 -11.02 19.55
C THR A 8 5.79 -11.52 18.33
N ARG A 9 6.35 -11.35 17.14
CA ARG A 9 5.77 -11.86 15.87
C ARG A 9 5.45 -13.36 15.92
N ARG A 10 6.31 -14.13 16.58
CA ARG A 10 6.15 -15.58 16.68
C ARG A 10 5.05 -15.98 17.67
N ALA A 11 4.83 -15.19 18.72
CA ALA A 11 3.80 -15.49 19.72
C ALA A 11 2.39 -15.21 19.19
N ASP A 12 2.16 -14.04 18.62
CA ASP A 12 0.92 -13.64 17.97
C ASP A 12 1.19 -12.52 16.96
N PHE A 13 1.21 -12.88 15.67
CA PHE A 13 1.49 -11.95 14.59
C PHE A 13 0.41 -10.85 14.46
N SER A 14 -0.85 -11.20 14.75
CA SER A 14 -1.95 -10.24 14.64
C SER A 14 -1.89 -9.18 15.73
N GLU A 15 -1.66 -9.60 16.98
CA GLU A 15 -1.52 -8.69 18.12
C GLU A 15 -0.20 -7.90 18.00
N TRP A 16 0.91 -8.54 17.61
CA TRP A 16 2.17 -7.86 17.35
C TRP A 16 2.00 -6.70 16.36
N TYR A 17 1.27 -6.91 15.27
CA TYR A 17 0.98 -5.88 14.28
C TYR A 17 0.27 -4.67 14.90
N GLN A 18 -0.73 -4.90 15.76
CA GLN A 18 -1.42 -3.83 16.48
C GLN A 18 -0.49 -3.11 17.46
N GLN A 19 0.39 -3.85 18.13
CA GLN A 19 1.36 -3.27 19.06
C GLN A 19 2.42 -2.42 18.34
N VAL A 20 2.85 -2.78 17.13
CA VAL A 20 3.73 -1.93 16.31
C VAL A 20 3.04 -0.60 15.98
N ILE A 21 1.78 -0.64 15.49
CA ILE A 21 1.01 0.57 15.16
C ILE A 21 0.88 1.49 16.37
N LYS A 22 0.52 0.93 17.52
CA LYS A 22 0.36 1.66 18.77
C LYS A 22 1.67 2.25 19.27
N ALA A 23 2.73 1.45 19.34
CA ALA A 23 4.04 1.87 19.86
C ALA A 23 4.71 2.92 18.97
N ALA A 24 4.51 2.85 17.65
CA ALA A 24 5.00 3.85 16.71
C ALA A 24 4.07 5.07 16.57
N SER A 25 2.93 5.09 17.28
CA SER A 25 1.94 6.18 17.21
C SER A 25 1.45 6.46 15.78
N LEU A 26 1.13 5.40 15.00
CA LEU A 26 0.73 5.53 13.60
C LEU A 26 -0.76 5.84 13.43
N ALA A 27 -1.60 5.11 14.14
CA ALA A 27 -3.05 5.24 14.07
C ALA A 27 -3.73 4.64 15.31
N GLU A 28 -5.01 4.92 15.45
CA GLU A 28 -5.89 4.31 16.45
C GLU A 28 -7.30 4.15 15.87
N ASN A 29 -8.12 3.31 16.49
CA ASN A 29 -9.52 3.19 16.11
C ASN A 29 -10.26 4.49 16.41
N ALA A 30 -11.09 4.94 15.46
CA ALA A 30 -12.01 6.05 15.69
C ALA A 30 -13.30 5.57 16.40
N GLU A 31 -14.12 6.50 16.87
CA GLU A 31 -15.46 6.20 17.43
C GLU A 31 -16.39 5.58 16.38
N VAL A 32 -16.25 5.96 15.11
CA VAL A 32 -16.97 5.32 14.02
C VAL A 32 -16.36 3.95 13.75
N ARG A 33 -17.14 2.90 13.98
CA ARG A 33 -16.69 1.52 13.81
C ARG A 33 -16.09 1.29 12.43
N GLY A 34 -14.89 0.74 12.43
CA GLY A 34 -14.15 0.42 11.20
C GLY A 34 -13.37 1.58 10.60
N CYS A 35 -13.51 2.79 11.14
CA CYS A 35 -12.68 3.93 10.77
C CYS A 35 -11.46 4.04 11.68
N MET A 36 -10.43 4.78 11.22
CA MET A 36 -9.21 5.02 11.99
C MET A 36 -8.84 6.50 11.99
N ASN A 37 -8.31 6.95 13.12
CA ASN A 37 -7.57 8.20 13.19
C ASN A 37 -6.12 7.94 12.84
N ILE A 38 -5.64 8.45 11.72
CA ILE A 38 -4.21 8.38 11.35
C ILE A 38 -3.50 9.51 12.08
N LYS A 39 -2.54 9.15 12.95
CA LYS A 39 -1.77 10.12 13.73
C LYS A 39 -0.68 10.79 12.88
N PRO A 40 -0.10 11.93 13.31
CA PRO A 40 0.85 12.69 12.51
C PRO A 40 2.01 11.87 11.94
N TRP A 41 2.58 10.94 12.72
CA TRP A 41 3.67 10.08 12.23
C TRP A 41 3.23 9.12 11.13
N GLY A 42 2.06 8.49 11.30
CA GLY A 42 1.47 7.63 10.27
C GLY A 42 1.05 8.40 9.01
N TYR A 43 0.53 9.63 9.20
CA TYR A 43 0.13 10.47 8.09
C TYR A 43 1.34 10.98 7.28
N ALA A 44 2.43 11.33 7.96
CA ALA A 44 3.68 11.73 7.29
C ALA A 44 4.29 10.62 6.43
N ILE A 45 4.12 9.34 6.80
CA ILE A 45 4.49 8.20 5.94
C ILE A 45 3.61 8.19 4.68
N TRP A 46 2.30 8.42 4.83
CA TRP A 46 1.37 8.50 3.70
C TRP A 46 1.71 9.67 2.76
N GLU A 47 2.02 10.85 3.30
CA GLU A 47 2.44 12.01 2.51
C GLU A 47 3.71 11.73 1.70
N ASN A 48 4.68 11.00 2.27
CA ASN A 48 5.88 10.59 1.54
C ASN A 48 5.57 9.59 0.41
N ILE A 49 4.67 8.63 0.64
CA ILE A 49 4.17 7.70 -0.39
C ILE A 49 3.47 8.51 -1.49
N GLN A 50 2.53 9.38 -1.12
CA GLN A 50 1.79 10.21 -2.04
C GLN A 50 2.72 11.08 -2.89
N ARG A 51 3.60 11.84 -2.28
CA ARG A 51 4.53 12.75 -2.97
C ARG A 51 5.39 12.03 -4.00
N ARG A 52 5.96 10.87 -3.61
CA ARG A 52 6.84 10.10 -4.50
C ARG A 52 6.08 9.48 -5.66
N PHE A 53 4.91 8.90 -5.40
CA PHE A 53 4.12 8.27 -6.45
C PHE A 53 3.45 9.31 -7.37
N ASP A 54 2.95 10.42 -6.82
CA ASP A 54 2.38 11.54 -7.59
C ASP A 54 3.39 12.14 -8.57
N LYS A 55 4.67 12.24 -8.16
CA LYS A 55 5.76 12.66 -9.05
C LYS A 55 5.93 11.72 -10.25
N GLN A 56 5.83 10.40 -10.03
CA GLN A 56 5.91 9.41 -11.10
C GLN A 56 4.70 9.51 -12.05
N LEU A 57 3.48 9.62 -11.50
CA LEU A 57 2.26 9.81 -12.30
C LEU A 57 2.33 11.07 -13.17
N LYS A 58 2.79 12.19 -12.62
CA LYS A 58 2.96 13.43 -13.39
C LYS A 58 4.00 13.30 -14.50
N ALA A 59 5.05 12.52 -14.27
CA ALA A 59 6.09 12.28 -15.30
C ALA A 59 5.54 11.47 -16.50
N THR A 60 4.46 10.70 -16.32
CA THR A 60 3.76 9.97 -17.39
C THR A 60 2.59 10.78 -18.01
N GLY A 61 2.42 12.05 -17.64
CA GLY A 61 1.42 12.94 -18.21
C GLY A 61 0.06 12.95 -17.47
N HIS A 62 -0.10 12.19 -16.40
CA HIS A 62 -1.31 12.19 -15.59
C HIS A 62 -1.51 13.52 -14.86
N LYS A 63 -2.78 13.90 -14.74
CA LYS A 63 -3.18 15.14 -14.05
C LYS A 63 -4.08 14.82 -12.87
N ASN A 64 -3.83 15.48 -11.75
CA ASN A 64 -4.71 15.37 -10.59
C ASN A 64 -6.01 16.13 -10.83
N ALA A 65 -7.14 15.49 -10.48
CA ALA A 65 -8.46 16.09 -10.43
C ALA A 65 -9.15 15.71 -9.11
N TYR A 66 -10.29 16.31 -8.83
CA TYR A 66 -11.10 15.99 -7.67
C TYR A 66 -12.56 15.85 -8.07
N PHE A 67 -13.20 14.78 -7.61
CA PHE A 67 -14.61 14.49 -7.85
C PHE A 67 -15.36 14.46 -6.52
N PRO A 68 -16.67 14.81 -6.51
CA PRO A 68 -17.47 14.80 -5.30
C PRO A 68 -17.49 13.45 -4.59
N MET A 69 -17.54 13.50 -3.25
CA MET A 69 -17.65 12.30 -2.41
C MET A 69 -19.04 11.66 -2.50
N LEU A 70 -20.10 12.47 -2.68
CA LEU A 70 -21.47 12.02 -2.77
C LEU A 70 -21.81 11.66 -4.21
N ILE A 71 -22.28 10.44 -4.43
CA ILE A 71 -22.68 9.90 -5.74
C ILE A 71 -24.20 9.70 -5.74
N PRO A 72 -24.96 10.25 -6.70
CA PRO A 72 -26.38 9.98 -6.82
C PRO A 72 -26.67 8.47 -6.98
N LEU A 73 -27.66 7.95 -6.25
CA LEU A 73 -27.99 6.52 -6.24
C LEU A 73 -28.32 6.00 -7.65
N ARG A 74 -28.92 6.84 -8.52
CA ARG A 74 -29.21 6.46 -9.90
C ARG A 74 -28.00 6.05 -10.72
N PHE A 75 -26.78 6.56 -10.39
CA PHE A 75 -25.56 6.17 -11.11
C PHE A 75 -25.22 4.71 -10.87
N PHE A 76 -25.39 4.21 -9.66
CA PHE A 76 -25.23 2.78 -9.36
C PHE A 76 -26.32 1.92 -10.02
N GLN A 77 -27.54 2.45 -10.19
CA GLN A 77 -28.63 1.73 -10.88
C GLN A 77 -28.36 1.55 -12.37
N GLN A 78 -27.69 2.50 -13.02
CA GLN A 78 -27.26 2.36 -14.43
C GLN A 78 -26.26 1.22 -14.62
N GLU A 79 -25.52 0.87 -13.59
CA GLU A 79 -24.50 -0.18 -13.62
C GLU A 79 -24.90 -1.45 -12.85
N ALA A 80 -26.16 -1.59 -12.44
CA ALA A 80 -26.61 -2.68 -11.58
C ALA A 80 -26.20 -4.10 -12.03
N GLN A 81 -25.85 -4.28 -13.30
CA GLN A 81 -25.27 -5.52 -13.80
C GLN A 81 -23.78 -5.71 -13.47
N HIS A 82 -23.06 -4.62 -13.12
CA HIS A 82 -21.63 -4.61 -12.85
C HIS A 82 -21.27 -4.32 -11.37
N VAL A 83 -22.25 -3.87 -10.59
CA VAL A 83 -22.07 -3.32 -9.22
C VAL A 83 -22.27 -4.37 -8.11
N ASP A 84 -22.56 -5.61 -8.43
CA ASP A 84 -22.89 -6.68 -7.46
C ASP A 84 -21.84 -6.86 -6.34
N GLY A 85 -20.58 -6.47 -6.58
CA GLY A 85 -19.49 -6.56 -5.60
C GLY A 85 -19.32 -5.38 -4.65
N PHE A 86 -19.77 -4.16 -5.03
CA PHE A 86 -19.50 -2.93 -4.26
C PHE A 86 -20.74 -2.27 -3.66
N ALA A 87 -21.93 -2.48 -4.23
CA ALA A 87 -23.13 -1.74 -3.87
C ALA A 87 -23.83 -2.23 -2.61
N LYS A 88 -23.52 -3.41 -2.11
CA LYS A 88 -24.23 -4.00 -0.97
C LYS A 88 -23.77 -3.45 0.39
N GLU A 89 -22.55 -2.91 0.47
CA GLU A 89 -21.91 -2.50 1.72
C GLU A 89 -21.38 -1.07 1.61
N CYS A 90 -22.27 -0.08 1.47
CA CYS A 90 -21.93 1.34 1.37
C CYS A 90 -22.68 2.17 2.41
N ALA A 91 -22.21 3.38 2.68
CA ALA A 91 -22.91 4.36 3.48
C ALA A 91 -23.82 5.21 2.58
N VAL A 92 -25.07 5.40 3.01
CA VAL A 92 -26.09 6.12 2.24
C VAL A 92 -26.55 7.33 3.02
N VAL A 93 -26.55 8.51 2.37
CA VAL A 93 -27.04 9.77 2.90
C VAL A 93 -28.48 9.96 2.42
N THR A 94 -29.41 10.06 3.38
CA THR A 94 -30.85 10.11 3.12
C THR A 94 -31.50 11.42 3.55
N HIS A 95 -30.86 12.23 4.40
CA HIS A 95 -31.35 13.49 4.94
C HIS A 95 -30.25 14.56 4.88
N HIS A 96 -30.65 15.82 4.77
CA HIS A 96 -29.71 16.94 4.73
C HIS A 96 -29.74 17.86 5.95
N ARG A 97 -30.60 17.58 6.95
CA ARG A 97 -30.76 18.40 8.18
C ARG A 97 -31.03 17.52 9.40
N LEU A 98 -30.61 18.01 10.55
CA LEU A 98 -30.96 17.44 11.86
C LEU A 98 -32.01 18.30 12.51
N ALA A 99 -32.92 17.66 13.28
CA ALA A 99 -33.90 18.29 14.15
C ALA A 99 -33.67 17.86 15.60
N LEU A 100 -34.04 18.75 16.54
CA LEU A 100 -34.04 18.41 17.96
C LEU A 100 -35.42 17.82 18.34
N GLN A 101 -35.45 16.54 18.69
CA GLN A 101 -36.65 15.83 19.15
C GLN A 101 -36.36 15.19 20.51
N ASP A 102 -37.19 15.53 21.53
CA ASP A 102 -37.04 15.04 22.90
C ASP A 102 -35.61 15.21 23.49
N GLY A 103 -34.96 16.34 23.17
CA GLY A 103 -33.60 16.64 23.62
C GLY A 103 -32.48 15.89 22.89
N ARG A 104 -32.79 15.17 21.80
CA ARG A 104 -31.83 14.43 20.97
C ARG A 104 -31.84 14.96 19.54
N LEU A 105 -30.65 15.01 18.92
CA LEU A 105 -30.53 15.28 17.49
C LEU A 105 -30.88 14.01 16.72
N VAL A 106 -31.84 14.12 15.82
CA VAL A 106 -32.29 13.06 14.90
C VAL A 106 -32.31 13.60 13.47
N PRO A 107 -32.22 12.75 12.44
CA PRO A 107 -32.48 13.18 11.07
C PRO A 107 -33.89 13.82 11.00
N ASP A 108 -33.97 15.06 10.48
CA ASP A 108 -35.25 15.76 10.32
C ASP A 108 -36.08 15.06 9.21
N PRO A 109 -37.28 14.52 9.54
CA PRO A 109 -38.11 13.82 8.54
C PRO A 109 -38.48 14.69 7.34
N ASP A 110 -38.60 16.00 7.52
CA ASP A 110 -38.96 16.95 6.46
C ASP A 110 -37.74 17.28 5.55
N SER A 111 -36.54 16.81 5.92
CA SER A 111 -35.31 17.01 5.17
C SER A 111 -34.87 15.79 4.37
N ARG A 112 -35.74 14.81 4.21
CA ARG A 112 -35.45 13.63 3.43
C ARG A 112 -35.15 14.01 1.97
N LEU A 113 -34.05 13.50 1.44
CA LEU A 113 -33.66 13.71 0.06
C LEU A 113 -34.63 12.98 -0.90
N GLU A 114 -35.02 13.63 -1.98
CA GLU A 114 -35.80 12.98 -3.05
C GLU A 114 -35.03 11.80 -3.64
N GLU A 115 -33.72 11.97 -3.85
CA GLU A 115 -32.80 10.92 -4.26
C GLU A 115 -31.69 10.77 -3.20
N PRO A 116 -31.50 9.57 -2.62
CA PRO A 116 -30.38 9.30 -1.73
C PRO A 116 -29.02 9.43 -2.45
N PHE A 117 -27.99 9.81 -1.69
CA PHE A 117 -26.61 9.78 -2.16
C PHE A 117 -25.83 8.66 -1.48
N VAL A 118 -24.89 8.06 -2.21
CA VAL A 118 -23.94 7.10 -1.69
C VAL A 118 -22.60 7.81 -1.44
N ILE A 119 -22.01 7.59 -0.26
CA ILE A 119 -20.63 7.99 -0.04
C ILE A 119 -19.76 7.05 -0.88
N ARG A 120 -18.95 7.61 -1.79
CA ARG A 120 -18.20 6.86 -2.79
C ARG A 120 -17.43 5.66 -2.21
N PRO A 121 -17.73 4.42 -2.65
CA PRO A 121 -16.90 3.25 -2.37
C PRO A 121 -15.75 3.11 -3.39
N THR A 122 -15.91 3.75 -4.54
CA THR A 122 -15.00 3.92 -5.68
C THR A 122 -15.61 4.98 -6.60
N SER A 123 -14.87 5.52 -7.56
CA SER A 123 -15.32 6.71 -8.32
C SER A 123 -15.58 6.45 -9.81
N GLU A 124 -15.58 5.19 -10.28
CA GLU A 124 -15.82 4.89 -11.72
C GLU A 124 -17.10 5.56 -12.24
N THR A 125 -18.20 5.47 -11.49
CA THR A 125 -19.50 5.96 -11.90
C THR A 125 -19.54 7.48 -12.07
N ILE A 126 -19.06 8.22 -11.05
CA ILE A 126 -19.09 9.69 -11.08
C ILE A 126 -18.05 10.26 -12.06
N ILE A 127 -16.92 9.56 -12.24
CA ILE A 127 -15.88 9.95 -13.20
C ILE A 127 -16.37 9.65 -14.62
N ALA A 128 -17.03 8.52 -14.86
CA ALA A 128 -17.61 8.18 -16.15
C ALA A 128 -18.65 9.23 -16.60
N ASP A 129 -19.51 9.69 -15.69
CA ASP A 129 -20.47 10.78 -15.97
C ASP A 129 -19.74 12.09 -16.33
N ALA A 130 -18.64 12.42 -15.65
CA ALA A 130 -17.84 13.59 -16.00
C ALA A 130 -17.13 13.42 -17.35
N PHE A 131 -16.57 12.24 -17.63
CA PHE A 131 -15.90 11.94 -18.91
C PHE A 131 -16.86 12.05 -20.10
N ALA A 132 -18.12 11.65 -19.92
CA ALA A 132 -19.15 11.80 -20.97
C ALA A 132 -19.36 13.27 -21.38
N ARG A 133 -19.11 14.22 -20.49
CA ARG A 133 -19.17 15.65 -20.79
C ARG A 133 -17.86 16.25 -21.28
N TRP A 134 -16.72 15.73 -20.81
CA TRP A 134 -15.40 16.28 -21.12
C TRP A 134 -14.85 15.80 -22.47
N ILE A 135 -15.24 14.59 -22.90
CA ILE A 135 -14.75 13.97 -24.13
C ILE A 135 -15.79 14.19 -25.24
N GLN A 136 -15.42 14.96 -26.25
CA GLN A 136 -16.28 15.29 -27.38
C GLN A 136 -15.59 14.96 -28.72
N SER A 137 -14.27 15.01 -28.75
CA SER A 137 -13.46 14.87 -29.95
C SER A 137 -12.18 14.05 -29.69
N PRO A 138 -11.49 13.58 -30.75
CA PRO A 138 -10.19 12.90 -30.58
C PRO A 138 -9.12 13.74 -29.89
N LYS A 139 -9.26 15.08 -29.89
CA LYS A 139 -8.29 15.99 -29.24
C LYS A 139 -8.35 15.95 -27.72
N ASP A 140 -9.45 15.41 -27.18
CA ASP A 140 -9.65 15.28 -25.73
C ASP A 140 -9.04 13.98 -25.19
N LEU A 141 -8.47 13.14 -26.09
CA LEU A 141 -7.88 11.85 -25.77
C LEU A 141 -6.37 11.81 -26.05
N PRO A 142 -5.58 11.02 -25.30
CA PRO A 142 -6.01 10.32 -24.11
C PRO A 142 -6.29 11.26 -22.94
N LEU A 143 -7.32 10.97 -22.15
CA LEU A 143 -7.62 11.68 -20.91
C LEU A 143 -7.05 10.86 -19.74
N LEU A 144 -6.04 11.41 -19.06
CA LEU A 144 -5.27 10.72 -18.02
C LEU A 144 -5.49 11.43 -16.68
N ILE A 145 -6.37 10.90 -15.84
CA ILE A 145 -6.77 11.53 -14.58
C ILE A 145 -6.37 10.67 -13.39
N ASN A 146 -5.86 11.32 -12.36
CA ASN A 146 -5.57 10.78 -11.04
C ASN A 146 -6.32 11.55 -9.95
N GLN A 147 -6.75 10.87 -8.90
CA GLN A 147 -7.36 11.46 -7.72
C GLN A 147 -6.75 10.89 -6.45
N TRP A 148 -6.36 11.78 -5.53
CA TRP A 148 -6.02 11.44 -4.15
C TRP A 148 -7.22 11.79 -3.27
N CYS A 149 -7.82 10.78 -2.65
CA CYS A 149 -9.03 10.99 -1.87
C CYS A 149 -9.26 9.90 -0.83
N ASN A 150 -10.35 10.00 -0.09
CA ASN A 150 -10.90 8.91 0.73
C ASN A 150 -12.01 8.18 -0.01
N VAL A 151 -12.26 6.94 0.39
CA VAL A 151 -13.43 6.16 0.01
C VAL A 151 -13.96 5.43 1.23
N MET A 152 -15.24 5.03 1.19
CA MET A 152 -15.89 4.31 2.28
C MET A 152 -16.53 3.02 1.78
N ARG A 153 -16.10 1.90 2.38
CA ARG A 153 -16.64 0.55 2.16
C ARG A 153 -16.98 -0.05 3.51
N TRP A 154 -18.23 -0.42 3.75
CA TRP A 154 -18.63 -0.92 5.06
C TRP A 154 -17.88 -2.22 5.40
N GLU A 155 -17.01 -2.19 6.40
CA GLU A 155 -16.16 -3.34 6.77
C GLU A 155 -16.60 -3.95 8.11
N MET A 156 -16.90 -5.25 8.10
CA MET A 156 -17.38 -5.96 9.28
C MET A 156 -16.27 -6.42 10.22
N ARG A 157 -15.05 -6.60 9.69
CA ARG A 157 -13.87 -7.08 10.43
C ARG A 157 -12.69 -6.11 10.25
N PRO A 158 -12.78 -4.91 10.81
CA PRO A 158 -11.78 -3.87 10.58
C PRO A 158 -10.42 -4.25 11.18
N ARG A 159 -9.37 -3.80 10.49
CA ARG A 159 -7.99 -3.91 10.93
C ARG A 159 -7.23 -2.69 10.42
N LEU A 160 -6.64 -1.91 11.32
CA LEU A 160 -5.95 -0.64 11.00
C LEU A 160 -5.03 -0.80 9.77
N PHE A 161 -5.10 0.13 8.84
CA PHE A 161 -4.45 0.18 7.53
C PHE A 161 -4.81 -0.94 6.54
N LEU A 162 -5.14 -2.15 6.98
CA LEU A 162 -5.34 -3.31 6.09
C LEU A 162 -6.77 -3.40 5.56
N ARG A 163 -7.74 -3.26 6.47
CA ARG A 163 -9.18 -3.35 6.19
C ARG A 163 -9.91 -2.36 7.11
N THR A 164 -10.18 -1.18 6.60
CA THR A 164 -10.95 -0.14 7.32
C THR A 164 -12.15 0.28 6.49
N SER A 165 -13.20 0.74 7.17
CA SER A 165 -14.40 1.22 6.47
C SER A 165 -14.11 2.46 5.66
N GLU A 166 -13.35 3.40 6.21
CA GLU A 166 -12.81 4.54 5.49
C GLU A 166 -11.28 4.40 5.36
N PHE A 167 -10.75 4.75 4.21
CA PHE A 167 -9.32 4.77 3.95
C PHE A 167 -8.95 5.81 2.90
N LEU A 168 -7.70 6.27 2.96
CA LEU A 168 -7.12 7.13 1.93
C LEU A 168 -6.54 6.25 0.82
N TRP A 169 -6.67 6.73 -0.39
CA TRP A 169 -6.12 6.05 -1.56
C TRP A 169 -5.77 7.00 -2.69
N GLN A 170 -5.12 6.46 -3.65
CA GLN A 170 -4.96 6.99 -4.98
C GLN A 170 -5.80 6.12 -5.92
N GLU A 171 -6.59 6.74 -6.75
CA GLU A 171 -7.27 6.10 -7.87
C GLU A 171 -7.00 6.87 -9.15
N GLY A 172 -6.81 6.15 -10.23
CA GLY A 172 -6.67 6.76 -11.53
C GLY A 172 -7.69 6.20 -12.50
N HIS A 173 -8.09 7.05 -13.42
CA HIS A 173 -9.08 6.75 -14.44
C HIS A 173 -8.65 7.37 -15.75
N THR A 174 -8.63 6.56 -16.81
CA THR A 174 -8.19 7.06 -18.12
C THR A 174 -9.18 6.69 -19.22
N ALA A 175 -9.17 7.48 -20.28
CA ALA A 175 -9.94 7.20 -21.49
C ALA A 175 -9.05 7.36 -22.73
N HIS A 176 -9.20 6.44 -23.68
CA HIS A 176 -8.37 6.31 -24.87
C HIS A 176 -9.22 6.11 -26.11
N ALA A 177 -8.69 6.53 -27.27
CA ALA A 177 -9.35 6.30 -28.56
C ALA A 177 -9.26 4.82 -28.96
N GLU A 178 -8.11 4.19 -28.70
CA GLU A 178 -7.81 2.85 -29.17
C GLU A 178 -7.71 1.84 -28.01
N ARG A 179 -8.15 0.59 -28.26
CA ARG A 179 -8.04 -0.50 -27.30
C ARG A 179 -6.62 -0.72 -26.81
N LYS A 180 -5.70 -0.73 -27.76
CA LYS A 180 -4.28 -1.00 -27.48
C LYS A 180 -3.68 0.03 -26.53
N GLU A 181 -4.00 1.32 -26.72
CA GLU A 181 -3.53 2.39 -25.84
C GLU A 181 -4.02 2.20 -24.39
N ALA A 182 -5.29 1.83 -24.22
CA ALA A 182 -5.85 1.57 -22.89
C ALA A 182 -5.24 0.33 -22.21
N GLU A 183 -4.98 -0.74 -22.96
CA GLU A 183 -4.27 -1.93 -22.44
C GLU A 183 -2.83 -1.60 -22.06
N GLU A 184 -2.10 -0.84 -22.88
CA GLU A 184 -0.75 -0.38 -22.61
C GLU A 184 -0.71 0.53 -21.37
N GLU A 185 -1.70 1.40 -21.19
CA GLU A 185 -1.85 2.26 -20.03
C GLU A 185 -2.05 1.43 -18.74
N ALA A 186 -3.00 0.50 -18.73
CA ALA A 186 -3.23 -0.39 -17.58
C ALA A 186 -1.96 -1.18 -17.21
N ARG A 187 -1.17 -1.60 -18.21
CA ARG A 187 0.11 -2.28 -18.02
C ARG A 187 1.22 -1.35 -17.53
N LEU A 188 1.25 -0.10 -18.01
CA LEU A 188 2.19 0.92 -17.53
C LEU A 188 2.02 1.16 -16.04
N ILE A 189 0.78 1.40 -15.60
CA ILE A 189 0.47 1.63 -14.19
C ILE A 189 0.79 0.40 -13.33
N LEU A 190 0.51 -0.80 -13.81
CA LEU A 190 0.85 -2.03 -13.11
C LEU A 190 2.37 -2.14 -12.87
N ARG A 191 3.20 -1.81 -13.88
CA ARG A 191 4.66 -1.75 -13.74
C ARG A 191 5.07 -0.69 -12.73
N MET A 192 4.49 0.52 -12.82
CA MET A 192 4.78 1.60 -11.86
C MET A 192 4.45 1.18 -10.42
N TYR A 193 3.34 0.48 -10.19
CA TYR A 193 3.02 -0.07 -8.87
C TYR A 193 4.02 -1.12 -8.41
N CYS A 194 4.45 -2.02 -9.30
CA CYS A 194 5.45 -3.04 -9.01
C CYS A 194 6.79 -2.40 -8.61
N ASP A 195 7.26 -1.45 -9.41
CA ASP A 195 8.53 -0.75 -9.16
C ASP A 195 8.46 0.08 -7.88
N PHE A 196 7.36 0.78 -7.65
CA PHE A 196 7.14 1.56 -6.43
C PHE A 196 7.12 0.68 -5.18
N ALA A 197 6.36 -0.42 -5.20
CA ALA A 197 6.31 -1.37 -4.09
C ALA A 197 7.69 -1.98 -3.83
N THR A 198 8.42 -2.35 -4.89
CA THR A 198 9.71 -3.03 -4.78
C THR A 198 10.83 -2.08 -4.37
N GLU A 199 10.99 -0.95 -5.07
CA GLU A 199 12.18 -0.08 -4.90
C GLU A 199 11.99 0.95 -3.79
N VAL A 200 10.78 1.51 -3.66
CA VAL A 200 10.50 2.55 -2.66
C VAL A 200 10.06 1.96 -1.33
N LEU A 201 9.14 0.99 -1.35
CA LEU A 201 8.62 0.36 -0.12
C LEU A 201 9.44 -0.89 0.29
N CYS A 202 10.42 -1.31 -0.50
CA CYS A 202 11.21 -2.53 -0.29
C CYS A 202 10.34 -3.80 -0.15
N MET A 203 9.15 -3.81 -0.76
CA MET A 203 8.22 -4.94 -0.78
C MET A 203 8.27 -5.63 -2.15
N PRO A 204 8.99 -6.74 -2.30
CA PRO A 204 9.00 -7.50 -3.54
C PRO A 204 7.63 -8.15 -3.77
N VAL A 205 7.04 -7.91 -4.93
CA VAL A 205 5.71 -8.38 -5.28
C VAL A 205 5.74 -9.43 -6.38
N VAL A 206 4.67 -10.23 -6.46
CA VAL A 206 4.34 -11.06 -7.61
C VAL A 206 3.29 -10.32 -8.43
N VAL A 207 3.59 -10.10 -9.71
CA VAL A 207 2.69 -9.47 -10.65
C VAL A 207 1.90 -10.54 -11.39
N GLY A 208 0.58 -10.37 -11.52
CA GLY A 208 -0.22 -11.33 -12.25
C GLY A 208 -1.64 -10.86 -12.55
N ALA A 209 -2.26 -11.51 -13.55
CA ALA A 209 -3.68 -11.29 -13.84
C ALA A 209 -4.55 -11.94 -12.75
N LYS A 210 -5.68 -11.33 -12.44
CA LYS A 210 -6.71 -11.96 -11.61
C LYS A 210 -7.43 -13.06 -12.41
N SER A 211 -7.78 -14.13 -11.71
CA SER A 211 -8.65 -15.15 -12.28
C SER A 211 -10.06 -14.58 -12.59
N PRO A 212 -10.85 -15.20 -13.45
CA PRO A 212 -12.20 -14.74 -13.75
C PRO A 212 -13.07 -14.45 -12.51
N GLY A 213 -12.96 -15.27 -11.47
CA GLY A 213 -13.72 -15.10 -10.22
C GLY A 213 -13.23 -13.98 -9.32
N GLU A 214 -12.01 -13.49 -9.53
CA GLU A 214 -11.37 -12.46 -8.69
C GLU A 214 -11.22 -11.12 -9.45
N ARG A 215 -11.77 -11.00 -10.65
CA ARG A 215 -11.73 -9.76 -11.43
C ARG A 215 -12.54 -8.66 -10.78
N PHE A 216 -12.11 -7.43 -11.01
CA PHE A 216 -12.92 -6.27 -10.69
C PHE A 216 -14.22 -6.29 -11.49
N PRO A 217 -15.40 -6.10 -10.85
CA PRO A 217 -16.67 -6.07 -11.54
C PRO A 217 -16.68 -5.02 -12.66
N GLY A 218 -17.09 -5.43 -13.85
CA GLY A 218 -17.09 -4.57 -15.04
C GLY A 218 -15.75 -4.46 -15.79
N ALA A 219 -14.66 -5.04 -15.27
CA ALA A 219 -13.40 -5.08 -16.00
C ALA A 219 -13.34 -6.25 -16.99
N VAL A 220 -12.73 -6.01 -18.15
CA VAL A 220 -12.37 -7.06 -19.11
C VAL A 220 -11.18 -7.85 -18.58
N GLU A 221 -10.18 -7.14 -18.04
CA GLU A 221 -9.03 -7.72 -17.36
C GLU A 221 -8.65 -6.92 -16.11
N THR A 222 -8.17 -7.64 -15.10
CA THR A 222 -7.67 -7.08 -13.87
C THR A 222 -6.30 -7.69 -13.55
N TRP A 223 -5.33 -6.87 -13.21
CA TRP A 223 -4.03 -7.28 -12.70
C TRP A 223 -3.83 -6.81 -11.28
N SER A 224 -3.04 -7.54 -10.53
CA SER A 224 -2.64 -7.16 -9.17
C SER A 224 -1.15 -7.33 -8.96
N ILE A 225 -0.66 -6.66 -7.93
CA ILE A 225 0.62 -6.91 -7.30
C ILE A 225 0.38 -7.50 -5.91
N GLU A 226 0.94 -8.69 -5.66
CA GLU A 226 0.74 -9.46 -4.43
C GLU A 226 2.06 -9.54 -3.65
N ALA A 227 2.09 -9.01 -2.43
CA ALA A 227 3.25 -9.06 -1.55
C ALA A 227 3.12 -10.19 -0.52
N MET A 228 4.25 -10.82 -0.15
CA MET A 228 4.28 -11.81 0.93
C MET A 228 4.64 -11.14 2.24
N MET A 229 3.79 -11.27 3.25
CA MET A 229 4.02 -10.77 4.59
C MET A 229 4.82 -11.76 5.44
N GLN A 230 5.38 -11.33 6.58
CA GLN A 230 6.25 -12.17 7.42
C GLN A 230 5.54 -13.42 8.00
N ASP A 231 4.20 -13.47 8.03
CA ASP A 231 3.42 -14.68 8.36
C ASP A 231 3.10 -15.54 7.12
N GLY A 232 3.64 -15.18 5.96
CA GLY A 232 3.47 -15.87 4.69
C GLY A 232 2.15 -15.58 3.97
N LYS A 233 1.26 -14.76 4.53
CA LYS A 233 0.02 -14.40 3.84
C LYS A 233 0.25 -13.39 2.73
N ALA A 234 -0.60 -13.45 1.72
CA ALA A 234 -0.62 -12.50 0.62
C ALA A 234 -1.34 -11.21 1.02
N LEU A 235 -0.73 -10.10 0.65
CA LEU A 235 -1.33 -8.78 0.68
C LEU A 235 -1.42 -8.25 -0.76
N GLN A 236 -2.66 -8.03 -1.24
CA GLN A 236 -2.88 -7.30 -2.49
C GLN A 236 -2.48 -5.83 -2.28
N ALA A 237 -1.38 -5.43 -2.88
CA ALA A 237 -0.77 -4.12 -2.67
C ALA A 237 -1.24 -3.06 -3.68
N GLY A 238 -1.79 -3.48 -4.82
CA GLY A 238 -2.35 -2.58 -5.83
C GLY A 238 -3.03 -3.36 -6.94
N THR A 239 -3.92 -2.69 -7.67
CA THR A 239 -4.64 -3.26 -8.83
C THR A 239 -4.70 -2.29 -9.98
N SER A 240 -4.69 -2.84 -11.20
CA SER A 240 -4.91 -2.11 -12.43
C SER A 240 -5.92 -2.87 -13.30
N HIS A 241 -6.88 -2.14 -13.87
CA HIS A 241 -8.02 -2.69 -14.56
C HIS A 241 -8.10 -2.13 -16.00
N PHE A 242 -8.19 -3.02 -16.97
CA PHE A 242 -8.65 -2.68 -18.29
C PHE A 242 -10.18 -2.88 -18.32
N LEU A 243 -10.91 -1.77 -18.35
CA LEU A 243 -12.38 -1.78 -18.28
C LEU A 243 -13.02 -2.01 -19.66
N GLY A 244 -12.21 -1.95 -20.72
CA GLY A 244 -12.73 -2.04 -22.08
C GLY A 244 -13.66 -0.89 -22.41
N GLN A 245 -14.83 -1.23 -22.96
CA GLN A 245 -15.91 -0.27 -23.27
C GLN A 245 -17.15 -0.44 -22.37
N ASN A 246 -17.08 -1.21 -21.30
CA ASN A 246 -18.23 -1.51 -20.45
C ASN A 246 -18.78 -0.22 -19.82
N PHE A 247 -17.93 0.56 -19.16
CA PHE A 247 -18.31 1.84 -18.57
C PHE A 247 -18.64 2.91 -19.63
N SER A 248 -17.88 2.97 -20.71
CA SER A 248 -18.14 3.96 -21.75
C SER A 248 -19.48 3.73 -22.44
N ARG A 249 -19.94 2.49 -22.60
CA ARG A 249 -21.28 2.18 -23.12
C ARG A 249 -22.37 2.51 -22.09
N ALA A 250 -22.18 2.15 -20.83
CA ALA A 250 -23.15 2.42 -19.76
C ALA A 250 -23.39 3.92 -19.55
N TYR A 251 -22.32 4.74 -19.62
CA TYR A 251 -22.39 6.19 -19.42
C TYR A 251 -22.34 7.02 -20.70
N ASN A 252 -22.42 6.38 -21.87
CA ASN A 252 -22.40 7.03 -23.17
C ASN A 252 -21.18 7.93 -23.40
N ILE A 253 -19.99 7.47 -22.99
CA ILE A 253 -18.74 8.22 -23.18
C ILE A 253 -18.24 8.00 -24.60
N LYS A 254 -18.41 9.02 -25.44
CA LYS A 254 -18.12 8.96 -26.88
C LYS A 254 -17.34 10.19 -27.33
N TYR A 255 -16.59 10.00 -28.40
CA TYR A 255 -16.06 11.10 -29.19
C TYR A 255 -16.53 10.97 -30.65
N THR A 256 -16.57 12.09 -31.36
CA THR A 256 -16.94 12.13 -32.76
C THR A 256 -15.73 12.51 -33.61
N ASN A 257 -15.50 11.76 -34.68
CA ASN A 257 -14.50 12.06 -35.71
C ASN A 257 -15.11 12.02 -37.12
N SER A 258 -14.30 12.07 -38.17
CA SER A 258 -14.76 12.02 -39.58
C SER A 258 -15.46 10.74 -39.94
N SER A 259 -15.30 9.62 -39.19
CA SER A 259 -15.96 8.35 -39.44
C SER A 259 -17.23 8.12 -38.58
N GLY A 260 -17.57 9.07 -37.69
CA GLY A 260 -18.76 9.01 -36.85
C GLY A 260 -18.47 9.01 -35.36
N GLU A 261 -19.42 8.51 -34.57
CA GLU A 261 -19.31 8.37 -33.11
C GLU A 261 -18.60 7.09 -32.69
N HIS A 262 -17.72 7.18 -31.72
CA HIS A 262 -16.93 6.06 -31.17
C HIS A 262 -16.96 6.06 -29.67
N PHE A 263 -17.21 4.91 -29.05
CA PHE A 263 -17.02 4.73 -27.61
C PHE A 263 -15.54 4.68 -27.26
N VAL A 264 -15.13 5.34 -26.17
CA VAL A 264 -13.76 5.31 -25.67
C VAL A 264 -13.45 3.98 -24.98
N TRP A 265 -12.16 3.65 -24.87
CA TRP A 265 -11.63 2.56 -24.07
C TRP A 265 -11.15 3.12 -22.74
N THR A 266 -11.49 2.47 -21.63
CA THR A 266 -11.23 3.02 -20.29
C THR A 266 -10.40 2.09 -19.43
N THR A 267 -9.66 2.67 -18.49
CA THR A 267 -8.95 1.97 -17.42
C THR A 267 -9.27 2.57 -16.06
N SER A 268 -9.10 1.78 -14.99
CA SER A 268 -9.02 2.29 -13.62
C SER A 268 -7.98 1.53 -12.83
N TRP A 269 -7.41 2.16 -11.81
CA TRP A 269 -6.33 1.57 -11.03
C TRP A 269 -6.17 2.28 -9.69
N GLY A 270 -5.64 1.56 -8.66
CA GLY A 270 -5.54 2.14 -7.32
C GLY A 270 -4.58 1.45 -6.36
N ILE A 271 -4.04 2.27 -5.44
CA ILE A 271 -3.29 1.90 -4.24
C ILE A 271 -3.82 2.69 -3.05
N SER A 272 -3.67 2.16 -1.84
CA SER A 272 -4.25 2.78 -0.64
C SER A 272 -3.27 2.80 0.53
N THR A 273 -3.69 3.38 1.65
CA THR A 273 -3.00 3.31 2.94
C THR A 273 -2.71 1.88 3.42
N ARG A 274 -3.27 0.84 2.75
CA ARG A 274 -2.90 -0.56 2.94
C ARG A 274 -1.40 -0.81 2.73
N LEU A 275 -0.73 -0.01 1.89
CA LEU A 275 0.72 -0.08 1.69
C LEU A 275 1.50 0.16 2.99
N ILE A 276 1.01 1.02 3.89
CA ILE A 276 1.63 1.22 5.22
C ILE A 276 1.54 -0.07 6.03
N GLY A 277 0.38 -0.73 6.02
CA GLY A 277 0.22 -2.05 6.65
C GLY A 277 1.18 -3.09 6.06
N GLY A 278 1.37 -3.07 4.73
CA GLY A 278 2.34 -3.91 4.04
C GLY A 278 3.77 -3.67 4.50
N VAL A 279 4.19 -2.41 4.58
CA VAL A 279 5.54 -2.02 5.10
C VAL A 279 5.75 -2.50 6.52
N ILE A 280 4.77 -2.30 7.42
CA ILE A 280 4.84 -2.80 8.80
C ILE A 280 5.07 -4.31 8.81
N MET A 281 4.25 -5.06 8.08
CA MET A 281 4.29 -6.53 8.08
C MET A 281 5.49 -7.10 7.33
N SER A 282 6.12 -6.34 6.43
CA SER A 282 7.31 -6.78 5.69
C SER A 282 8.61 -6.55 6.44
N HIS A 283 8.72 -5.44 7.19
CA HIS A 283 10.03 -4.97 7.68
C HIS A 283 10.14 -4.89 9.20
N SER A 284 9.03 -4.62 9.93
CA SER A 284 9.06 -4.41 11.36
C SER A 284 9.49 -5.65 12.15
N ASP A 285 10.03 -5.43 13.33
CA ASP A 285 10.55 -6.47 14.22
C ASP A 285 9.91 -6.39 15.62
N ASP A 286 10.42 -7.17 16.58
CA ASP A 286 9.89 -7.20 17.94
C ASP A 286 10.31 -5.99 18.79
N ASN A 287 11.09 -5.06 18.20
CA ASN A 287 11.42 -3.76 18.78
C ASN A 287 10.53 -2.62 18.26
N GLY A 288 9.71 -2.87 17.24
CA GLY A 288 8.77 -1.88 16.70
C GLY A 288 8.87 -1.71 15.19
N LEU A 289 8.50 -0.54 14.72
CA LEU A 289 8.48 -0.18 13.31
C LEU A 289 9.87 -0.18 12.70
N VAL A 290 9.98 -0.65 11.45
CA VAL A 290 11.15 -0.46 10.58
C VAL A 290 10.66 0.14 9.28
N LEU A 291 11.19 1.30 8.93
CA LEU A 291 10.82 2.03 7.71
C LEU A 291 11.94 1.98 6.68
N PRO A 292 11.63 1.71 5.40
CA PRO A 292 12.53 2.05 4.32
C PRO A 292 12.87 3.55 4.36
N PRO A 293 14.16 3.94 4.27
CA PRO A 293 14.55 5.35 4.27
C PRO A 293 13.78 6.19 3.26
N ALA A 294 13.45 5.64 2.11
CA ALA A 294 12.69 6.34 1.07
C ALA A 294 11.37 6.95 1.58
N ILE A 295 10.67 6.33 2.53
CA ILE A 295 9.37 6.80 3.02
C ILE A 295 9.39 7.24 4.50
N ALA A 296 10.52 7.14 5.20
CA ALA A 296 10.64 7.56 6.59
C ALA A 296 10.36 9.05 6.75
N PRO A 297 9.48 9.49 7.67
CA PRO A 297 9.25 10.93 7.91
C PRO A 297 10.55 11.67 8.31
N VAL A 298 11.39 11.03 9.09
CA VAL A 298 12.70 11.50 9.54
C VAL A 298 13.73 10.43 9.24
N HIS A 299 14.82 10.79 8.58
CA HIS A 299 15.92 9.87 8.28
C HIS A 299 16.89 9.75 9.46
N LEU A 300 17.18 10.88 10.10
CA LEU A 300 18.13 11.01 11.21
C LEU A 300 17.49 11.75 12.36
N ARG A 301 17.35 11.10 13.52
CA ARG A 301 17.00 11.77 14.77
C ARG A 301 18.25 11.95 15.61
N VAL A 302 18.54 13.20 15.96
CA VAL A 302 19.67 13.57 16.80
C VAL A 302 19.18 13.83 18.21
N LEU A 303 19.63 13.02 19.16
CA LEU A 303 19.35 13.17 20.58
C LEU A 303 20.46 14.02 21.20
N LEU A 304 20.12 15.24 21.60
CA LEU A 304 21.02 16.18 22.28
C LEU A 304 20.98 15.90 23.77
N LEU A 305 22.09 15.37 24.31
CA LEU A 305 22.19 14.85 25.70
C LEU A 305 22.38 15.97 26.70
N THR A 306 21.42 16.87 26.81
CA THR A 306 21.41 18.01 27.74
C THR A 306 19.99 18.50 28.02
N ASP A 307 19.84 19.15 29.20
CA ASP A 307 18.65 19.93 29.58
C ASP A 307 18.84 21.44 29.33
N ASP A 308 20.07 21.86 29.02
CA ASP A 308 20.43 23.26 28.81
C ASP A 308 20.26 23.69 27.38
N HIS A 309 19.56 24.80 27.11
CA HIS A 309 19.26 25.29 25.78
C HIS A 309 20.49 25.80 25.01
N GLU A 310 21.46 26.39 25.68
CA GLU A 310 22.69 26.91 25.04
C GLU A 310 23.62 25.75 24.66
N GLU A 311 23.75 24.76 25.56
CA GLU A 311 24.46 23.52 25.20
C GLU A 311 23.79 22.80 24.03
N ALA A 312 22.45 22.70 24.02
CA ALA A 312 21.72 22.10 22.91
C ALA A 312 21.98 22.80 21.58
N LYS A 313 22.04 24.13 21.56
CA LYS A 313 22.43 24.91 20.36
C LYS A 313 23.85 24.56 19.92
N SER A 314 24.78 24.46 20.85
CA SER A 314 26.18 24.09 20.57
C SER A 314 26.28 22.66 20.01
N PHE A 315 25.59 21.69 20.60
CA PHE A 315 25.59 20.31 20.12
C PHE A 315 24.91 20.18 18.74
N ARG A 316 23.83 20.94 18.52
CA ARG A 316 23.19 21.02 17.19
C ARG A 316 24.14 21.60 16.16
N ALA A 317 24.80 22.72 16.45
CA ALA A 317 25.77 23.35 15.56
C ALA A 317 26.90 22.37 15.16
N PHE A 318 27.39 21.58 16.12
CA PHE A 318 28.40 20.54 15.88
C PHE A 318 27.93 19.47 14.87
N VAL A 319 26.64 19.05 14.94
CA VAL A 319 26.08 18.11 13.98
C VAL A 319 25.79 18.79 12.64
N ASP A 320 25.20 20.00 12.65
CA ASP A 320 24.91 20.75 11.43
C ASP A 320 26.19 20.99 10.61
N GLU A 321 27.30 21.36 11.27
CA GLU A 321 28.61 21.50 10.63
C GLU A 321 29.07 20.18 9.97
N SER A 322 28.83 19.03 10.62
CA SER A 322 29.17 17.71 10.08
C SER A 322 28.36 17.33 8.84
N LEU A 323 27.15 17.88 8.68
CA LEU A 323 26.26 17.64 7.53
C LEU A 323 26.47 18.67 6.42
N LEU A 324 27.05 19.84 6.73
CA LEU A 324 27.43 20.84 5.74
C LEU A 324 28.59 20.32 4.88
N SER A 325 28.58 20.62 3.62
CA SER A 325 29.75 20.46 2.74
C SER A 325 29.62 21.33 1.52
N ALA A 326 30.75 21.61 0.87
CA ALA A 326 30.85 22.36 -0.37
C ALA A 326 30.03 21.73 -1.53
N ASN A 327 29.70 20.42 -1.42
CA ASN A 327 28.99 19.66 -2.45
C ASN A 327 27.44 19.67 -2.29
N GLY A 328 26.90 20.59 -1.50
CA GLY A 328 25.45 20.76 -1.35
C GLY A 328 24.81 19.84 -0.29
N GLU A 329 23.48 19.79 -0.30
CA GLU A 329 22.66 19.07 0.64
C GLU A 329 22.75 17.53 0.43
N LEU A 330 22.83 16.77 1.53
CA LEU A 330 22.88 15.31 1.46
C LEU A 330 21.54 14.77 0.94
N GLN A 331 21.60 13.98 -0.13
CA GLN A 331 20.46 13.27 -0.68
C GLN A 331 20.41 11.83 -0.16
N VAL A 332 19.20 11.35 0.17
CA VAL A 332 18.91 9.96 0.56
C VAL A 332 17.73 9.47 -0.26
N CYS A 333 17.91 8.39 -0.99
CA CYS A 333 16.89 7.84 -1.90
C CYS A 333 16.28 8.92 -2.83
N GLY A 334 17.12 9.84 -3.33
CA GLY A 334 16.72 10.91 -4.25
C GLY A 334 15.97 12.09 -3.63
N GLU A 335 16.01 12.24 -2.31
CA GLU A 335 15.43 13.39 -1.58
C GLU A 335 16.40 13.90 -0.51
N ALA A 336 16.25 15.17 -0.11
CA ALA A 336 17.07 15.77 0.93
C ALA A 336 16.97 15.01 2.26
N LEU A 337 18.09 14.91 2.97
CA LEU A 337 18.13 14.33 4.31
C LEU A 337 17.17 15.06 5.26
N ARG A 338 16.23 14.33 5.86
CA ARG A 338 15.30 14.85 6.87
C ARG A 338 15.86 14.58 8.26
N THR A 339 16.30 15.65 8.94
CA THR A 339 16.87 15.56 10.28
C THR A 339 15.94 16.18 11.32
N GLU A 340 15.78 15.51 12.45
CA GLU A 340 15.05 15.99 13.62
C GLU A 340 15.99 16.05 14.83
N TYR A 341 15.90 17.13 15.61
CA TYR A 341 16.66 17.32 16.84
C TYR A 341 15.74 17.25 18.05
N ALA A 342 16.11 16.45 19.05
CA ALA A 342 15.40 16.32 20.30
C ALA A 342 16.34 16.54 21.50
N MET A 343 16.01 17.49 22.36
CA MET A 343 16.67 17.63 23.67
C MET A 343 16.19 16.48 24.57
N VAL A 344 17.13 15.73 25.12
CA VAL A 344 16.85 14.56 25.94
C VAL A 344 17.64 14.64 27.25
N GLY A 345 17.08 15.28 28.24
CA GLY A 345 17.73 15.52 29.50
C GLY A 345 18.15 14.24 30.24
N ARG A 346 17.60 14.02 31.43
CA ARG A 346 18.04 12.94 32.33
C ARG A 346 17.66 11.52 31.91
N ARG A 347 16.84 11.35 30.85
CA ARG A 347 16.37 10.03 30.38
C ARG A 347 16.60 9.81 28.89
N PRO A 348 17.85 9.82 28.41
CA PRO A 348 18.14 9.63 26.99
C PRO A 348 17.71 8.25 26.46
N GLY A 349 17.60 7.24 27.33
CA GLY A 349 17.16 5.90 26.98
C GLY A 349 15.71 5.86 26.50
N ASP A 350 14.80 6.61 27.12
CA ASP A 350 13.38 6.64 26.72
C ASP A 350 13.24 7.21 25.31
N ALA A 351 13.87 8.34 25.02
CA ALA A 351 13.88 8.98 23.71
C ALA A 351 14.54 8.11 22.63
N PHE A 352 15.59 7.37 22.98
CA PHE A 352 16.20 6.39 22.08
C PHE A 352 15.22 5.28 21.70
N TRP A 353 14.56 4.68 22.70
CA TRP A 353 13.59 3.62 22.45
C TRP A 353 12.32 4.11 21.75
N ASP A 354 11.93 5.37 21.94
CA ASP A 354 10.84 5.99 21.18
C ASP A 354 11.22 6.11 19.69
N ALA A 355 12.44 6.55 19.39
CA ALA A 355 12.94 6.61 18.02
C ALA A 355 13.01 5.20 17.37
N VAL A 356 13.43 4.18 18.13
CA VAL A 356 13.46 2.78 17.68
C VAL A 356 12.04 2.29 17.37
N ARG A 357 11.08 2.49 18.31
CA ARG A 357 9.68 2.07 18.12
C ARG A 357 9.01 2.76 16.92
N GLN A 358 9.34 4.04 16.69
CA GLN A 358 8.84 4.83 15.55
C GLN A 358 9.52 4.47 14.22
N GLY A 359 10.55 3.62 14.23
CA GLY A 359 11.23 3.17 13.02
C GLY A 359 12.10 4.25 12.37
N VAL A 360 12.63 5.18 13.13
CA VAL A 360 13.59 6.18 12.61
C VAL A 360 14.84 5.45 12.10
N PRO A 361 15.22 5.57 10.83
CA PRO A 361 16.30 4.81 10.22
C PRO A 361 17.64 4.95 10.91
N ALA A 362 17.99 6.18 11.32
CA ALA A 362 19.26 6.49 12.00
C ALA A 362 19.03 7.34 13.24
N ILE A 363 19.70 6.98 14.35
CA ILE A 363 19.63 7.68 15.63
C ILE A 363 21.05 8.11 16.01
N ALA A 364 21.30 9.40 16.07
CA ALA A 364 22.54 9.97 16.56
C ALA A 364 22.38 10.42 18.02
N GLN A 365 23.44 10.34 18.79
CA GLN A 365 23.49 10.88 20.15
C GLN A 365 24.72 11.79 20.27
N VAL A 366 24.51 12.99 20.78
CA VAL A 366 25.56 13.99 20.95
C VAL A 366 25.46 14.65 22.33
N GLY A 367 26.58 14.65 23.04
CA GLY A 367 26.75 15.31 24.31
C GLY A 367 28.19 15.81 24.42
N HIS A 368 28.59 16.26 25.61
CA HIS A 368 29.94 16.77 25.89
C HIS A 368 31.07 15.82 25.49
N ARG A 369 30.82 14.50 25.63
CA ARG A 369 31.82 13.48 25.31
C ARG A 369 32.06 13.43 23.79
N GLU A 370 30.98 13.42 23.01
CA GLU A 370 31.00 13.35 21.56
C GLU A 370 31.65 14.60 20.97
N VAL A 371 31.29 15.79 21.45
CA VAL A 371 31.89 17.08 21.02
C VAL A 371 33.40 17.10 21.32
N ARG A 372 33.80 16.72 22.54
CA ARG A 372 35.23 16.69 22.92
C ARG A 372 36.06 15.70 22.12
N SER A 373 35.45 14.57 21.74
CA SER A 373 36.14 13.56 20.94
C SER A 373 36.09 13.82 19.41
N GLY A 374 35.36 14.85 18.95
CA GLY A 374 35.14 15.13 17.53
C GLY A 374 34.40 13.99 16.81
N ALA A 375 33.49 13.30 17.49
CA ALA A 375 32.81 12.15 16.97
C ALA A 375 31.32 12.16 17.36
N ILE A 376 30.48 11.53 16.54
CA ILE A 376 29.04 11.39 16.74
C ILE A 376 28.71 9.92 17.00
N SER A 377 27.93 9.66 18.02
CA SER A 377 27.47 8.31 18.37
C SER A 377 26.27 7.96 17.48
N LEU A 378 26.36 6.96 16.62
CA LEU A 378 25.36 6.56 15.61
C LEU A 378 24.87 5.14 15.85
N THR A 379 23.57 4.94 15.72
CA THR A 379 22.89 3.63 15.68
C THR A 379 21.95 3.59 14.50
N LEU A 380 21.99 2.51 13.70
CA LEU A 380 21.01 2.28 12.65
C LEU A 380 19.90 1.36 13.15
N ARG A 381 18.67 1.63 12.73
CA ARG A 381 17.49 0.86 13.15
C ARG A 381 17.55 -0.62 12.74
N THR A 382 18.28 -0.95 11.71
CA THR A 382 18.43 -2.31 11.18
C THR A 382 19.69 -3.04 11.61
N ASP A 383 20.59 -2.38 12.35
CA ASP A 383 21.79 -3.05 12.87
C ASP A 383 21.40 -4.11 13.91
N SER A 384 22.13 -5.23 13.91
CA SER A 384 21.95 -6.29 14.91
C SER A 384 22.16 -5.71 16.30
N ASP A 385 21.25 -6.04 17.22
CA ASP A 385 21.27 -5.59 18.62
C ASP A 385 21.37 -4.07 18.80
N LEU A 386 20.99 -3.27 17.78
CA LEU A 386 21.03 -1.80 17.79
C LEU A 386 22.42 -1.27 18.23
N GLN A 387 23.47 -1.83 17.66
CA GLN A 387 24.84 -1.50 18.03
C GLN A 387 25.14 -0.02 17.80
N ARG A 388 25.67 0.61 18.86
CA ARG A 388 26.17 1.97 18.81
C ARG A 388 27.61 1.99 18.29
N ARG A 389 27.89 2.85 17.33
CA ARG A 389 29.23 3.10 16.80
C ARG A 389 29.59 4.59 16.87
N SER A 390 30.88 4.88 16.98
CA SER A 390 31.41 6.24 16.96
C SER A 390 31.85 6.57 15.53
N VAL A 391 31.37 7.70 15.00
CA VAL A 391 31.68 8.18 13.65
C VAL A 391 32.35 9.55 13.78
N ALA A 392 33.54 9.72 13.20
CA ALA A 392 34.22 11.02 13.21
C ALA A 392 33.34 12.10 12.56
N GLN A 393 33.32 13.30 13.15
CA GLN A 393 32.53 14.43 12.64
C GLN A 393 32.79 14.68 11.13
N SER A 394 34.05 14.65 10.71
CA SER A 394 34.46 14.87 9.33
C SER A 394 33.97 13.80 8.33
N ALA A 395 33.66 12.57 8.80
CA ALA A 395 33.17 11.47 8.00
C ALA A 395 31.65 11.28 8.10
N PHE A 396 30.98 12.02 8.99
CA PHE A 396 29.60 11.74 9.38
C PHE A 396 28.63 11.82 8.19
N LYS A 397 28.71 12.89 7.38
CA LYS A 397 27.85 13.07 6.20
C LYS A 397 27.95 11.91 5.21
N THR A 398 29.17 11.52 4.85
CA THR A 398 29.39 10.43 3.89
C THR A 398 28.93 9.09 4.46
N THR A 399 29.19 8.85 5.74
CA THR A 399 28.80 7.62 6.44
C THR A 399 27.30 7.47 6.52
N ILE A 400 26.59 8.50 6.98
CA ILE A 400 25.13 8.42 7.13
C ILE A 400 24.42 8.27 5.78
N GLY A 401 24.90 8.95 4.74
CA GLY A 401 24.36 8.80 3.40
C GLY A 401 24.49 7.37 2.87
N ALA A 402 25.72 6.81 2.93
CA ALA A 402 25.98 5.43 2.52
C ALA A 402 25.19 4.40 3.34
N ASP A 403 25.06 4.62 4.65
CA ASP A 403 24.31 3.72 5.53
C ASP A 403 22.83 3.68 5.22
N LEU A 404 22.20 4.82 4.95
CA LEU A 404 20.77 4.89 4.62
C LEU A 404 20.47 4.27 3.24
N GLU A 405 21.33 4.49 2.25
CA GLU A 405 21.20 3.83 0.94
C GLU A 405 21.39 2.30 1.06
N ARG A 406 22.38 1.86 1.84
CA ARG A 406 22.56 0.43 2.14
C ARG A 406 21.35 -0.14 2.85
N MET A 407 20.80 0.55 3.86
CA MET A 407 19.60 0.11 4.59
C MET A 407 18.41 -0.11 3.64
N GLN A 408 18.19 0.80 2.67
CA GLN A 408 17.16 0.65 1.65
C GLN A 408 17.36 -0.65 0.86
N SER A 409 18.56 -0.89 0.39
CA SER A 409 18.92 -2.09 -0.38
C SER A 409 18.78 -3.38 0.45
N ASP A 410 19.27 -3.38 1.69
CA ASP A 410 19.26 -4.56 2.56
C ASP A 410 17.83 -4.96 2.96
N LEU A 411 16.93 -3.98 3.17
CA LEU A 411 15.51 -4.25 3.43
C LEU A 411 14.86 -4.97 2.24
N LEU A 412 15.10 -4.51 1.03
CA LEU A 412 14.60 -5.16 -0.18
C LEU A 412 15.17 -6.56 -0.36
N GLN A 413 16.49 -6.72 -0.23
CA GLN A 413 17.15 -8.03 -0.39
C GLN A 413 16.63 -9.05 0.63
N ARG A 414 16.47 -8.65 1.90
CA ARG A 414 15.93 -9.49 2.97
C ARG A 414 14.50 -9.93 2.68
N ALA A 415 13.63 -8.99 2.25
CA ALA A 415 12.25 -9.31 1.91
C ALA A 415 12.15 -10.21 0.67
N ARG A 416 13.04 -10.01 -0.32
CA ARG A 416 13.11 -10.85 -1.53
C ARG A 416 13.55 -12.27 -1.17
N ALA A 417 14.62 -12.43 -0.42
CA ALA A 417 15.09 -13.73 0.04
C ALA A 417 14.04 -14.46 0.89
N PHE A 418 13.30 -13.74 1.74
CA PHE A 418 12.21 -14.29 2.54
C PHE A 418 11.09 -14.86 1.66
N ARG A 419 10.63 -14.12 0.66
CA ARG A 419 9.61 -14.54 -0.30
C ARG A 419 10.08 -15.75 -1.12
N ASP A 420 11.27 -15.66 -1.72
CA ASP A 420 11.77 -16.65 -2.68
C ASP A 420 11.99 -18.02 -2.00
N ALA A 421 12.43 -18.03 -0.75
CA ALA A 421 12.57 -19.24 0.06
C ALA A 421 11.22 -19.92 0.40
N ARG A 422 10.09 -19.24 0.14
CA ARG A 422 8.73 -19.73 0.46
C ARG A 422 7.84 -19.88 -0.76
N MET A 423 8.42 -19.82 -1.95
CA MET A 423 7.72 -20.19 -3.18
C MET A 423 7.81 -21.69 -3.36
N VAL A 424 6.65 -22.39 -3.43
CA VAL A 424 6.59 -23.83 -3.61
C VAL A 424 5.83 -24.20 -4.88
N ARG A 425 6.14 -25.33 -5.50
CA ARG A 425 5.46 -25.81 -6.70
C ARG A 425 4.96 -27.24 -6.50
N PRO A 426 3.79 -27.40 -5.82
CA PRO A 426 3.23 -28.71 -5.52
C PRO A 426 2.77 -29.40 -6.81
N LYS A 427 2.87 -30.74 -6.83
CA LYS A 427 2.45 -31.58 -7.96
C LYS A 427 1.11 -32.25 -7.73
N THR A 428 0.64 -32.30 -6.48
CA THR A 428 -0.62 -32.95 -6.08
C THR A 428 -1.38 -32.07 -5.09
N VAL A 429 -2.70 -32.29 -4.97
CA VAL A 429 -3.53 -31.63 -3.95
C VAL A 429 -3.02 -31.95 -2.54
N TYR A 430 -2.52 -33.17 -2.33
CA TYR A 430 -1.93 -33.56 -1.06
C TYR A 430 -0.69 -32.72 -0.72
N GLU A 431 0.26 -32.58 -1.65
CA GLU A 431 1.43 -31.72 -1.45
C GLU A 431 1.06 -30.26 -1.21
N LEU A 432 0.05 -29.75 -1.95
CA LEU A 432 -0.48 -28.42 -1.74
C LEU A 432 -0.97 -28.23 -0.30
N THR A 433 -1.83 -29.14 0.18
CA THR A 433 -2.40 -29.03 1.52
C THR A 433 -1.34 -29.20 2.61
N GLN A 434 -0.40 -30.14 2.43
CA GLN A 434 0.70 -30.35 3.38
C GLN A 434 1.61 -29.12 3.48
N ALA A 435 1.92 -28.47 2.38
CA ALA A 435 2.75 -27.24 2.38
C ALA A 435 2.16 -26.14 3.27
N PHE A 436 0.82 -26.06 3.42
CA PHE A 436 0.16 -25.09 4.28
C PHE A 436 -0.11 -25.57 5.72
N VAL A 437 -0.09 -26.88 5.95
CA VAL A 437 -0.30 -27.48 7.29
C VAL A 437 1.03 -27.58 8.04
N GLU A 438 2.09 -28.04 7.38
CA GLU A 438 3.39 -28.28 7.99
C GLU A 438 4.25 -27.03 8.16
N SER A 439 3.96 -25.97 7.40
CA SER A 439 4.74 -24.73 7.47
C SER A 439 4.29 -23.82 8.60
N GLU A 440 5.20 -23.43 9.49
CA GLU A 440 4.96 -22.38 10.50
C GLU A 440 4.58 -21.03 9.82
N ILE A 441 5.19 -20.75 8.68
CA ILE A 441 4.92 -19.57 7.84
C ILE A 441 4.36 -20.06 6.51
N SER A 442 3.17 -19.59 6.14
CA SER A 442 2.47 -20.02 4.92
C SER A 442 3.29 -19.72 3.65
N PRO A 443 3.41 -20.67 2.71
CA PRO A 443 4.08 -20.43 1.44
C PRO A 443 3.16 -19.74 0.42
N PHE A 444 3.72 -19.31 -0.72
CA PHE A 444 3.00 -19.12 -1.97
C PHE A 444 3.17 -20.37 -2.84
N ALA A 445 2.06 -20.96 -3.26
CA ALA A 445 2.06 -22.17 -4.08
C ALA A 445 1.79 -21.83 -5.54
N LEU A 446 2.72 -22.18 -6.42
CA LEU A 446 2.61 -22.05 -7.88
C LEU A 446 2.00 -23.35 -8.43
N CYS A 447 0.71 -23.34 -8.69
CA CYS A 447 -0.06 -24.53 -9.06
C CYS A 447 -0.40 -24.53 -10.54
N PRO A 448 0.05 -25.51 -11.32
CA PRO A 448 -0.47 -25.73 -12.68
C PRO A 448 -1.97 -26.00 -12.61
N MET A 449 -2.76 -25.26 -13.39
CA MET A 449 -4.21 -25.31 -13.32
C MET A 449 -4.85 -25.19 -14.71
N ASP A 450 -5.94 -25.92 -14.93
CA ASP A 450 -6.90 -25.66 -15.98
C ASP A 450 -7.90 -24.63 -15.47
N MET A 451 -7.75 -23.39 -15.91
CA MET A 451 -8.57 -22.27 -15.42
C MET A 451 -10.05 -22.37 -15.81
N SER A 452 -10.43 -23.24 -16.75
CA SER A 452 -11.85 -23.52 -17.03
C SER A 452 -12.54 -24.23 -15.84
N MET A 453 -11.74 -24.81 -14.93
CA MET A 453 -12.21 -25.52 -13.74
C MET A 453 -12.16 -24.67 -12.47
N GLU A 454 -11.92 -23.36 -12.57
CA GLU A 454 -11.84 -22.47 -11.41
C GLU A 454 -13.07 -22.59 -10.49
N PHE A 455 -14.27 -22.68 -11.09
CA PHE A 455 -15.53 -22.76 -10.36
C PHE A 455 -16.00 -24.19 -10.07
N ASP A 456 -15.20 -25.21 -10.38
CA ASP A 456 -15.52 -26.59 -10.07
C ASP A 456 -15.62 -26.81 -8.55
N ASP A 457 -16.65 -27.53 -8.09
CA ASP A 457 -16.93 -27.75 -6.69
C ASP A 457 -15.77 -28.44 -5.94
N ALA A 458 -15.05 -29.34 -6.60
CA ALA A 458 -13.91 -30.02 -6.02
C ALA A 458 -12.75 -29.05 -5.79
N VAL A 459 -12.48 -28.16 -6.75
CA VAL A 459 -11.46 -27.11 -6.65
C VAL A 459 -11.82 -26.15 -5.52
N GLN A 460 -13.04 -25.61 -5.54
CA GLN A 460 -13.54 -24.67 -4.54
C GLN A 460 -13.55 -25.27 -3.13
N SER A 461 -13.92 -26.55 -3.00
CA SER A 461 -13.91 -27.26 -1.72
C SER A 461 -12.51 -27.36 -1.13
N VAL A 462 -11.49 -27.71 -1.91
CA VAL A 462 -10.09 -27.77 -1.46
C VAL A 462 -9.61 -26.39 -1.00
N LEU A 463 -9.88 -25.35 -1.80
CA LEU A 463 -9.47 -23.97 -1.46
C LEU A 463 -10.15 -23.50 -0.17
N LYS A 464 -11.46 -23.67 -0.04
CA LYS A 464 -12.26 -23.24 1.11
C LYS A 464 -11.87 -23.97 2.40
N LEU A 465 -11.73 -25.29 2.35
CA LEU A 465 -11.35 -26.10 3.52
C LEU A 465 -10.00 -25.68 4.10
N ASN A 466 -9.05 -25.30 3.24
CA ASN A 466 -7.71 -24.89 3.65
C ASN A 466 -7.56 -23.35 3.82
N LYS A 467 -8.64 -22.58 3.67
CA LYS A 467 -8.66 -21.10 3.71
C LYS A 467 -7.67 -20.51 2.70
N LEU A 468 -7.61 -21.09 1.52
CA LEU A 468 -6.77 -20.67 0.39
C LEU A 468 -7.60 -19.92 -0.65
N SER A 469 -6.93 -19.09 -1.45
CA SER A 469 -7.53 -18.45 -2.62
C SER A 469 -6.51 -18.34 -3.75
N ILE A 470 -6.98 -18.27 -4.98
CA ILE A 470 -6.15 -17.92 -6.13
C ILE A 470 -5.84 -16.44 -6.01
N ARG A 471 -4.56 -16.10 -5.84
CA ARG A 471 -4.13 -14.70 -5.65
C ARG A 471 -3.99 -13.97 -6.97
N CYS A 472 -3.31 -14.61 -7.91
CA CYS A 472 -3.17 -14.14 -9.29
C CYS A 472 -2.69 -15.30 -10.18
N LEU A 473 -2.70 -15.07 -11.47
CA LEU A 473 -2.02 -15.87 -12.49
C LEU A 473 -0.70 -15.16 -12.79
N PRO A 474 0.42 -15.61 -12.22
CA PRO A 474 1.69 -14.89 -12.30
C PRO A 474 2.15 -14.65 -13.72
N GLU A 475 2.86 -13.55 -13.95
CA GLU A 475 3.54 -13.23 -15.20
C GLU A 475 5.04 -13.59 -15.13
N GLY A 476 5.72 -13.56 -16.27
CA GLY A 476 7.12 -13.89 -16.37
C GLY A 476 7.42 -15.35 -16.03
N GLU A 477 8.60 -15.62 -15.50
CA GLU A 477 9.09 -16.99 -15.21
C GLU A 477 8.19 -17.77 -14.25
N LEU A 478 7.60 -17.12 -13.26
CA LEU A 478 6.73 -17.75 -12.28
C LEU A 478 5.43 -18.29 -12.92
N GLY A 479 4.97 -17.68 -14.00
CA GLY A 479 3.77 -18.06 -14.76
C GLY A 479 4.01 -19.12 -15.83
N LEU A 480 5.26 -19.53 -16.08
CA LEU A 480 5.54 -20.52 -17.11
C LEU A 480 5.15 -21.92 -16.65
N LEU A 481 4.37 -22.61 -17.49
CA LEU A 481 4.13 -24.03 -17.35
C LEU A 481 5.39 -24.82 -17.76
N GLN A 482 5.74 -25.84 -16.98
CA GLN A 482 6.77 -26.80 -17.34
C GLN A 482 6.18 -27.85 -18.30
N ARG A 483 7.06 -28.47 -19.11
CA ARG A 483 6.62 -29.47 -20.08
C ARG A 483 5.89 -30.62 -19.42
N GLY A 484 4.65 -30.87 -19.84
CA GLY A 484 3.85 -31.99 -19.35
C GLY A 484 3.14 -31.75 -18.01
N GLU A 485 3.18 -30.54 -17.47
CA GLU A 485 2.40 -30.21 -16.27
C GLU A 485 0.90 -30.35 -16.52
N ARG A 486 0.24 -31.00 -15.58
CA ARG A 486 -1.20 -31.18 -15.56
C ARG A 486 -1.83 -30.38 -14.43
N CYS A 487 -3.10 -30.05 -14.60
CA CYS A 487 -3.90 -29.39 -13.57
C CYS A 487 -3.82 -30.22 -12.27
N LEU A 488 -3.33 -29.57 -11.22
CA LEU A 488 -3.12 -30.16 -9.90
C LEU A 488 -4.41 -30.75 -9.31
N PHE A 489 -5.56 -30.16 -9.62
CA PHE A 489 -6.86 -30.56 -9.07
C PHE A 489 -7.55 -31.67 -9.90
N THR A 490 -7.43 -31.64 -11.23
CA THR A 490 -8.24 -32.48 -12.11
C THR A 490 -7.42 -33.47 -12.94
N GLY A 491 -6.10 -33.33 -12.99
CA GLY A 491 -5.23 -34.13 -13.85
C GLY A 491 -5.36 -33.82 -15.35
N ARG A 492 -6.23 -32.87 -15.76
CA ARG A 492 -6.34 -32.40 -17.15
C ARG A 492 -5.08 -31.61 -17.55
N GLU A 493 -4.97 -31.29 -18.81
CA GLU A 493 -3.91 -30.39 -19.28
C GLU A 493 -4.05 -29.03 -18.59
N ALA A 494 -2.94 -28.53 -18.02
CA ALA A 494 -2.92 -27.21 -17.41
C ALA A 494 -2.74 -26.15 -18.49
N ASN A 495 -3.46 -25.04 -18.41
CA ASN A 495 -3.34 -23.90 -19.33
C ASN A 495 -2.71 -22.65 -18.69
N ARG A 496 -2.60 -22.60 -17.35
CA ARG A 496 -2.01 -21.51 -16.59
C ARG A 496 -1.35 -22.04 -15.31
N VAL A 497 -0.44 -21.22 -14.75
CA VAL A 497 0.00 -21.35 -13.37
C VAL A 497 -0.85 -20.40 -12.53
N ALA A 498 -1.46 -20.90 -11.47
CA ALA A 498 -2.15 -20.10 -10.47
C ALA A 498 -1.29 -19.98 -9.20
N MET A 499 -1.07 -18.78 -8.72
CA MET A 499 -0.49 -18.57 -7.40
C MET A 499 -1.58 -18.65 -6.34
N ILE A 500 -1.49 -19.67 -5.46
CA ILE A 500 -2.42 -19.94 -4.39
C ILE A 500 -1.78 -19.61 -3.04
N GLY A 501 -2.54 -18.97 -2.15
CA GLY A 501 -2.06 -18.60 -0.83
C GLY A 501 -3.18 -18.23 0.14
N LYS A 502 -2.83 -18.14 1.42
CA LYS A 502 -3.67 -17.46 2.41
C LYS A 502 -3.57 -15.95 2.21
N SER A 503 -4.61 -15.19 2.56
CA SER A 503 -4.63 -13.74 2.38
C SER A 503 -5.22 -13.00 3.59
N TYR A 504 -4.99 -11.70 3.64
CA TYR A 504 -5.59 -10.78 4.58
C TYR A 504 -6.98 -10.33 4.17
#